data_f8054f023da50c5bf6fce49b850b31d4
#
_entry.id   f8054f023da50c5bf6fce49b850b31d4
#
_cell.length_a   1.000
_cell.length_b   1.000
_cell.length_c   1.000
_cell.angle_alpha   90.00
_cell.angle_beta   90.00
_cell.angle_gamma   90.00
#
_symmetry.space_group_name_H-M   'P 1'
#
loop_
_entity.id
_entity.type
_entity.pdbx_description
1 polymer ?
#
loop_
_entity_poly.entity_id
_entity_poly.type
_entity_poly.pdbx_seq_one_letter_code
_entity_poly.pdbx_strand_id
1 'polypeptide(L)'
;MAYHLDPRMPAAEACIQRSMLERWAAEQPDKVFAVFADGSEWTYAQTLDVTIRTANALRALGVKQGERVMVWLPTSADCLRVWFGLNYLGAVFVP
;
A
#
# COMPACT_ATOMS: atom_id res chain seq x y z
N MET A 1 -22.48 -22.48 -7.18
CA MET A 1 -23.28 -21.27 -7.47
C MET A 1 -22.47 -20.35 -8.37
N ALA A 2 -23.04 -19.96 -9.48
CA ALA A 2 -22.39 -19.01 -10.37
C ALA A 2 -22.70 -17.58 -9.90
N TYR A 3 -21.69 -16.77 -9.70
CA TYR A 3 -21.86 -15.36 -9.41
C TYR A 3 -21.90 -14.58 -10.71
N HIS A 4 -22.85 -13.66 -10.79
CA HIS A 4 -22.96 -12.76 -11.91
C HIS A 4 -22.04 -11.57 -11.66
N LEU A 5 -20.89 -11.55 -12.32
CA LEU A 5 -19.94 -10.45 -12.18
C LEU A 5 -20.36 -9.29 -13.10
N ASP A 6 -20.32 -8.09 -12.55
CA ASP A 6 -20.50 -6.87 -13.33
C ASP A 6 -19.34 -6.76 -14.35
N PRO A 7 -19.63 -6.61 -15.65
CA PRO A 7 -18.56 -6.50 -16.65
C PRO A 7 -17.68 -5.26 -16.48
N ARG A 8 -18.13 -4.29 -15.68
CA ARG A 8 -17.32 -3.11 -15.33
C ARG A 8 -16.32 -3.38 -14.22
N MET A 9 -16.46 -4.53 -13.54
CA MET A 9 -15.55 -4.90 -12.45
C MET A 9 -14.17 -5.17 -13.02
N PRO A 10 -13.10 -4.51 -12.49
CA PRO A 10 -11.75 -4.78 -12.96
C PRO A 10 -11.31 -6.20 -12.61
N ALA A 11 -10.31 -6.71 -13.31
CA ALA A 11 -9.71 -7.99 -12.99
C ALA A 11 -9.17 -8.00 -11.55
N ALA A 12 -9.20 -9.17 -10.91
CA ALA A 12 -8.75 -9.31 -9.52
C ALA A 12 -7.33 -8.78 -9.29
N GLU A 13 -6.44 -9.00 -10.25
CA GLU A 13 -5.05 -8.54 -10.20
C GLU A 13 -4.95 -7.01 -10.18
N ALA A 14 -5.88 -6.32 -10.81
CA ALA A 14 -5.92 -4.86 -10.84
C ALA A 14 -6.48 -4.25 -9.54
N CYS A 15 -7.10 -5.07 -8.70
CA CYS A 15 -7.68 -4.63 -7.42
C CYS A 15 -6.71 -4.78 -6.24
N ILE A 16 -5.51 -5.29 -6.47
CA ILE A 16 -4.48 -5.41 -5.44
C ILE A 16 -3.90 -4.03 -5.17
N GLN A 17 -3.75 -3.67 -3.90
CA GLN A 17 -3.27 -2.35 -3.49
C GLN A 17 -1.93 -1.98 -4.14
N ARG A 18 -1.00 -2.93 -4.20
CA ARG A 18 0.29 -2.75 -4.87
C ARG A 18 0.12 -2.33 -6.33
N SER A 19 -0.70 -3.06 -7.07
CA SER A 19 -0.93 -2.78 -8.50
C SER A 19 -1.60 -1.43 -8.71
N MET A 20 -2.55 -1.08 -7.86
CA MET A 20 -3.23 0.20 -7.92
C MET A 20 -2.27 1.36 -7.64
N LEU A 21 -1.44 1.22 -6.62
CA LEU A 21 -0.46 2.25 -6.28
C LEU A 21 0.59 2.42 -7.39
N GLU A 22 1.11 1.34 -7.93
CA GLU A 22 2.05 1.38 -9.05
C GLU A 22 1.45 2.07 -10.28
N ARG A 23 0.19 1.73 -10.59
CA ARG A 23 -0.52 2.33 -11.72
C ARG A 23 -0.69 3.84 -11.54
N TRP A 24 -1.21 4.27 -10.41
CA TRP A 24 -1.48 5.69 -10.19
C TRP A 24 -0.20 6.50 -10.04
N ALA A 25 0.86 5.92 -9.49
CA ALA A 25 2.17 6.56 -9.46
C ALA A 25 2.75 6.77 -10.86
N ALA A 26 2.47 5.86 -11.80
CA ALA A 26 2.88 6.00 -13.18
C ALA A 26 2.02 7.01 -13.96
N GLU A 27 0.69 7.00 -13.75
CA GLU A 27 -0.24 7.84 -14.50
C GLU A 27 -0.36 9.26 -13.93
N GLN A 28 -0.33 9.40 -12.61
CA GLN A 28 -0.50 10.70 -11.94
C GLN A 28 0.51 10.87 -10.79
N PRO A 29 1.81 10.89 -11.10
CA PRO A 29 2.85 10.90 -10.06
C PRO A 29 2.79 12.10 -9.12
N ASP A 30 2.40 13.26 -9.64
CA ASP A 30 2.41 14.51 -8.87
C ASP A 30 1.10 14.80 -8.15
N LYS A 31 0.09 13.93 -8.32
CA LYS A 31 -1.18 14.10 -7.61
C LYS A 31 -1.00 13.75 -6.14
N VAL A 32 -1.59 14.58 -5.26
CA VAL A 32 -1.56 14.34 -3.82
C VAL A 32 -2.39 13.10 -3.49
N PHE A 33 -1.77 12.16 -2.80
CA PHE A 33 -2.41 10.95 -2.31
C PHE A 33 -2.89 11.11 -0.86
N ALA A 34 -2.06 11.69 0.01
CA ALA A 34 -2.37 11.82 1.42
C ALA A 34 -1.94 13.19 1.94
N VAL A 35 -2.76 13.75 2.84
CA VAL A 35 -2.48 14.97 3.58
C VAL A 35 -2.48 14.60 5.07
N PHE A 36 -1.42 14.95 5.78
CA PHE A 36 -1.28 14.65 7.19
C PHE A 36 -1.65 15.83 8.08
N ALA A 37 -1.86 15.55 9.36
CA ALA A 37 -2.33 16.56 10.31
C ALA A 37 -1.37 17.75 10.47
N ASP A 38 -0.07 17.53 10.24
CA ASP A 38 0.96 18.59 10.30
C ASP A 38 1.03 19.43 9.03
N GLY A 39 0.17 19.15 8.05
CA GLY A 39 0.14 19.83 6.77
C GLY A 39 1.06 19.22 5.70
N SER A 40 1.87 18.25 6.04
CA SER A 40 2.70 17.56 5.05
C SER A 40 1.85 16.69 4.13
N GLU A 41 2.35 16.46 2.93
CA GLU A 41 1.63 15.72 1.89
C GLU A 41 2.54 14.67 1.25
N TRP A 42 1.92 13.58 0.78
CA TRP A 42 2.56 12.63 -0.11
C TRP A 42 1.82 12.64 -1.45
N THR A 43 2.59 12.76 -2.54
CA THR A 43 2.08 12.48 -3.89
C THR A 43 2.03 10.97 -4.11
N TYR A 44 1.39 10.52 -5.19
CA TYR A 44 1.40 9.11 -5.55
C TYR A 44 2.82 8.57 -5.75
N ALA A 45 3.69 9.34 -6.40
CA ALA A 45 5.09 8.94 -6.60
C ALA A 45 5.84 8.81 -5.27
N GLN A 46 5.65 9.77 -4.37
CA GLN A 46 6.27 9.73 -3.05
C GLN A 46 5.73 8.57 -2.21
N THR A 47 4.44 8.30 -2.30
CA THR A 47 3.80 7.18 -1.59
C THR A 47 4.38 5.85 -2.06
N LEU A 48 4.55 5.67 -3.37
CA LEU A 48 5.18 4.46 -3.91
C LEU A 48 6.63 4.32 -3.44
N ASP A 49 7.41 5.40 -3.48
CA ASP A 49 8.81 5.39 -3.02
C ASP A 49 8.92 5.00 -1.54
N VAL A 50 8.13 5.62 -0.68
CA VAL A 50 8.08 5.30 0.76
C VAL A 50 7.66 3.86 0.98
N THR A 51 6.67 3.39 0.24
CA THR A 51 6.16 2.02 0.32
C THR A 51 7.25 1.01 -0.02
N ILE A 52 7.97 1.22 -1.11
CA ILE A 52 9.05 0.32 -1.55
C ILE A 52 10.18 0.29 -0.52
N ARG A 53 10.59 1.45 -0.03
CA ARG A 53 11.65 1.55 0.99
C ARG A 53 11.26 0.83 2.27
N THR A 54 10.02 1.00 2.71
CA THR A 54 9.51 0.33 3.91
C THR A 54 9.41 -1.17 3.70
N ALA A 55 8.93 -1.62 2.53
CA ALA A 55 8.88 -3.03 2.19
C ALA A 55 10.28 -3.67 2.23
N ASN A 56 11.26 -2.99 1.68
CA ASN A 56 12.65 -3.48 1.72
C ASN A 56 13.20 -3.56 3.14
N ALA A 57 12.89 -2.57 3.98
CA ALA A 57 13.31 -2.58 5.38
C ALA A 57 12.66 -3.72 6.16
N LEU A 58 11.37 -3.95 5.95
CA LEU A 58 10.63 -5.05 6.59
C LEU A 58 11.18 -6.41 6.15
N ARG A 59 11.49 -6.56 4.86
CA ARG A 59 12.09 -7.78 4.35
C ARG A 59 13.46 -8.02 4.98
N ALA A 60 14.27 -6.97 5.15
CA ALA A 60 15.57 -7.07 5.81
C ALA A 60 15.43 -7.48 7.28
N LEU A 61 14.32 -7.15 7.94
CA LEU A 61 14.00 -7.59 9.30
C LEU A 61 13.50 -9.03 9.35
N GLY A 62 13.28 -9.68 8.22
CA GLY A 62 12.85 -11.07 8.14
C GLY A 62 11.37 -11.29 7.86
N VAL A 63 10.61 -10.23 7.58
CA VAL A 63 9.19 -10.38 7.21
C VAL A 63 9.08 -11.00 5.82
N LYS A 64 8.27 -12.05 5.72
CA LYS A 64 8.07 -12.82 4.48
C LYS A 64 6.65 -12.70 3.99
N GLN A 65 6.45 -12.97 2.70
CA GLN A 65 5.13 -13.03 2.10
C GLN A 65 4.23 -14.00 2.86
N GLY A 66 2.99 -13.59 3.08
CA GLY A 66 1.98 -14.39 3.77
C GLY A 66 2.03 -14.32 5.29
N GLU A 67 3.07 -13.76 5.87
CA GLU A 67 3.15 -13.60 7.32
C GLU A 67 2.18 -12.53 7.80
N ARG A 68 1.63 -12.74 8.99
CA ARG A 68 0.78 -11.78 9.69
C ARG A 68 1.64 -10.94 10.60
N VAL A 69 1.56 -9.62 10.45
CA VAL A 69 2.34 -8.69 11.25
C VAL A 69 1.40 -7.78 12.00
N MET A 70 1.44 -7.85 13.32
CA MET A 70 0.67 -6.95 14.18
C MET A 70 1.37 -5.60 14.21
N VAL A 71 0.61 -4.54 13.98
CA VAL A 71 1.12 -3.17 13.97
C VAL A 71 0.35 -2.37 15.02
N TRP A 72 1.07 -1.91 16.02
CA TRP A 72 0.51 -1.09 17.09
C TRP A 72 1.05 0.33 16.97
N LEU A 73 0.48 1.08 16.06
CA LEU A 73 0.84 2.48 15.81
C LEU A 73 -0.43 3.35 15.78
N PRO A 74 -0.35 4.60 16.24
CA PRO A 74 -1.44 5.54 16.03
C PRO A 74 -1.63 5.80 14.54
N THR A 75 -2.83 6.26 14.15
CA THR A 75 -3.10 6.67 12.78
C THR A 75 -2.18 7.84 12.42
N SER A 76 -1.24 7.60 11.53
CA SER A 76 -0.15 8.53 11.23
C SER A 76 0.52 8.16 9.90
N ALA A 77 1.47 8.98 9.48
CA ALA A 77 2.31 8.67 8.33
C ALA A 77 3.07 7.35 8.52
N ASP A 78 3.56 7.08 9.74
CA ASP A 78 4.27 5.84 10.04
C ASP A 78 3.36 4.62 9.93
N CYS A 79 2.13 4.71 10.42
CA CYS A 79 1.15 3.65 10.28
C CYS A 79 0.86 3.36 8.81
N LEU A 80 0.67 4.40 8.02
CA LEU A 80 0.38 4.28 6.59
C LEU A 80 1.55 3.62 5.83
N ARG A 81 2.79 4.04 6.11
CA ARG A 81 3.95 3.45 5.43
C ARG A 81 4.15 1.98 5.77
N VAL A 82 3.93 1.60 7.03
CA VAL A 82 4.05 0.20 7.45
C VAL A 82 2.95 -0.64 6.84
N TRP A 83 1.72 -0.15 6.85
CA TRP A 83 0.60 -0.82 6.21
C TRP A 83 0.87 -1.07 4.72
N PHE A 84 1.22 -0.04 4.00
CA PHE A 84 1.48 -0.15 2.56
C PHE A 84 2.73 -0.98 2.28
N GLY A 85 3.77 -0.84 3.09
CA GLY A 85 4.98 -1.65 2.96
C GLY A 85 4.73 -3.14 3.16
N LEU A 86 3.93 -3.51 4.16
CA LEU A 86 3.53 -4.90 4.39
C LEU A 86 2.72 -5.45 3.22
N ASN A 87 1.73 -4.69 2.75
CA ASN A 87 0.94 -5.12 1.60
C ASN A 87 1.77 -5.25 0.33
N TYR A 88 2.71 -4.35 0.11
CA TYR A 88 3.60 -4.41 -1.05
C TYR A 88 4.47 -5.67 -1.01
N LEU A 89 4.92 -6.04 0.17
CA LEU A 89 5.72 -7.26 0.40
C LEU A 89 4.87 -8.54 0.30
N GLY A 90 3.55 -8.43 0.37
CA GLY A 90 2.65 -9.57 0.39
C GLY A 90 2.42 -10.14 1.77
N ALA A 91 2.80 -9.43 2.82
CA ALA A 91 2.47 -9.78 4.20
C ALA A 91 1.09 -9.24 4.58
N VAL A 92 0.55 -9.73 5.69
CA VAL A 92 -0.78 -9.34 6.18
C VAL A 92 -0.61 -8.31 7.30
N PHE A 93 -1.20 -7.14 7.09
CA PHE A 93 -1.26 -6.08 8.09
C PHE A 93 -2.37 -6.36 9.09
N VAL A 94 -2.03 -6.42 10.36
CA VAL A 94 -2.98 -6.64 11.47
C VAL A 94 -2.90 -5.43 12.40
N PRO A 95 -3.88 -4.51 12.29
CA PRO A 95 -3.89 -3.29 13.13
C PRO A 95 -4.23 -3.58 14.59
#